data_1476617b43502ede939af38b78b4949f
#
_entry.id   1476617b43502ede939af38b78b4949f
#
_cell.length_a   1.000
_cell.length_b   1.000
_cell.length_c   1.000
_cell.angle_alpha   90.00
_cell.angle_beta   90.00
_cell.angle_gamma   90.00
#
_symmetry.space_group_name_H-M   'P 1'
#
loop_
_entity.id
_entity.type
_entity.pdbx_description
1 polymer ?
#
loop_
_entity_poly.entity_id
_entity_poly.type
_entity_poly.pdbx_seq_one_letter_code
_entity_poly.pdbx_strand_id
1 'polypeptide(L)'
;MITSVEGTAALVGPPTVVVVTGVPGAGKTTLGAALATELDAPFISLDFIKERLDPAGGWDPRELRLAAEKELSAHLDAVRGTVVVDIWIAPHRDTARIASLLSRKAVDIVEVLCRVSADIAVGRYAERSRSAPHRPPDAATLARIRAAVDEIESLPVGRCIEVDTSERADVKRLIERINR
;
A
#
# COMPACT_ATOMS: atom_id res chain seq x y z
N MET A 1 -24.43 -12.76 45.54
CA MET A 1 -24.58 -11.63 44.59
C MET A 1 -23.43 -11.74 43.61
N ILE A 2 -23.69 -12.23 42.42
CA ILE A 2 -22.69 -12.33 41.34
C ILE A 2 -23.00 -11.18 40.41
N THR A 3 -22.15 -10.17 40.41
CA THR A 3 -22.26 -9.03 39.51
C THR A 3 -21.67 -9.46 38.16
N SER A 4 -22.54 -9.72 37.20
CA SER A 4 -22.15 -9.91 35.79
C SER A 4 -21.60 -8.62 35.25
N VAL A 5 -20.31 -8.60 34.94
CA VAL A 5 -19.70 -7.56 34.12
C VAL A 5 -20.01 -7.95 32.66
N GLU A 6 -21.11 -7.44 32.13
CA GLU A 6 -21.36 -7.44 30.70
C GLU A 6 -20.40 -6.46 30.06
N GLY A 7 -19.26 -7.01 29.60
CA GLY A 7 -18.38 -6.29 28.70
C GLY A 7 -19.12 -6.07 27.38
N THR A 8 -19.56 -4.84 27.15
CA THR A 8 -20.09 -4.39 25.86
C THR A 8 -18.97 -4.58 24.84
N ALA A 9 -18.99 -5.69 24.09
CA ALA A 9 -18.19 -5.83 22.90
C ALA A 9 -18.68 -4.77 21.92
N ALA A 10 -17.97 -3.64 21.84
CA ALA A 10 -18.22 -2.63 20.84
C ALA A 10 -18.24 -3.36 19.48
N LEU A 11 -19.33 -3.23 18.76
CA LEU A 11 -19.44 -3.70 17.37
C LEU A 11 -18.45 -2.87 16.53
N VAL A 12 -17.19 -3.33 16.49
CA VAL A 12 -16.15 -2.70 15.70
C VAL A 12 -16.42 -3.09 14.26
N GLY A 13 -16.79 -2.10 13.45
CA GLY A 13 -17.06 -2.25 12.02
C GLY A 13 -15.82 -2.69 11.21
N PRO A 14 -15.97 -2.80 9.88
CA PRO A 14 -14.84 -3.05 8.99
C PRO A 14 -13.78 -1.95 9.11
N PRO A 15 -12.51 -2.22 8.75
CA PRO A 15 -11.42 -1.28 8.94
C PRO A 15 -11.52 -0.05 8.03
N THR A 16 -10.95 1.07 8.47
CA THR A 16 -10.51 2.16 7.59
C THR A 16 -9.17 1.78 6.99
N VAL A 17 -9.07 1.78 5.66
CA VAL A 17 -7.83 1.45 4.95
C VAL A 17 -7.18 2.72 4.42
N VAL A 18 -6.00 3.04 4.94
CA VAL A 18 -5.11 4.05 4.37
C VAL A 18 -4.20 3.33 3.36
N VAL A 19 -4.50 3.45 2.07
CA VAL A 19 -3.71 2.78 1.03
C VAL A 19 -2.69 3.74 0.44
N VAL A 20 -1.40 3.44 0.62
CA VAL A 20 -0.28 4.22 0.07
C VAL A 20 0.09 3.65 -1.29
N THR A 21 -0.14 4.45 -2.33
CA THR A 21 0.09 4.09 -3.73
C THR A 21 1.15 4.98 -4.37
N GLY A 22 1.55 4.66 -5.57
CA GLY A 22 2.59 5.38 -6.32
C GLY A 22 3.49 4.41 -7.08
N VAL A 23 4.26 4.91 -8.03
CA VAL A 23 5.18 4.09 -8.82
C VAL A 23 6.30 3.47 -7.96
N PRO A 24 6.97 2.40 -8.42
CA PRO A 24 8.19 1.93 -7.77
C PRO A 24 9.22 3.07 -7.67
N GLY A 25 9.84 3.25 -6.52
CA GLY A 25 10.76 4.38 -6.25
C GLY A 25 10.08 5.66 -5.71
N ALA A 26 8.74 5.73 -5.67
CA ALA A 26 8.02 6.91 -5.14
C ALA A 26 8.07 7.07 -3.62
N GLY A 27 8.71 6.18 -2.85
CA GLY A 27 8.82 6.32 -1.40
C GLY A 27 7.63 5.79 -0.58
N LYS A 28 6.72 5.05 -1.18
CA LYS A 28 5.53 4.48 -0.53
C LYS A 28 5.80 3.78 0.80
N THR A 29 6.74 2.84 0.80
CA THR A 29 7.06 2.04 1.98
C THR A 29 7.55 2.90 3.14
N THR A 30 8.40 3.88 2.87
CA THR A 30 8.90 4.83 3.87
C THR A 30 7.77 5.68 4.45
N LEU A 31 6.92 6.24 3.58
CA LEU A 31 5.79 7.06 3.99
C LEU A 31 4.74 6.21 4.72
N GLY A 32 4.42 5.03 4.20
CA GLY A 32 3.43 4.12 4.79
C GLY A 32 3.83 3.65 6.19
N ALA A 33 5.10 3.29 6.39
CA ALA A 33 5.61 2.93 7.70
C ALA A 33 5.55 4.10 8.70
N ALA A 34 5.87 5.32 8.27
CA ALA A 34 5.76 6.51 9.10
C ALA A 34 4.31 6.83 9.46
N LEU A 35 3.37 6.73 8.51
CA LEU A 35 1.94 6.89 8.75
C LEU A 35 1.42 5.84 9.74
N ALA A 36 1.79 4.59 9.58
CA ALA A 36 1.37 3.51 10.46
C ALA A 36 1.84 3.74 11.91
N THR A 37 3.09 4.20 12.09
CA THR A 37 3.63 4.54 13.40
C THR A 37 2.85 5.67 14.05
N GLU A 38 2.59 6.76 13.35
CA GLU A 38 1.89 7.92 13.91
C GLU A 38 0.38 7.68 14.11
N LEU A 39 -0.23 6.76 13.34
CA LEU A 39 -1.64 6.36 13.49
C LEU A 39 -1.83 5.23 14.51
N ASP A 40 -0.75 4.70 15.09
CA ASP A 40 -0.76 3.48 15.91
C ASP A 40 -1.53 2.33 15.22
N ALA A 41 -1.25 2.13 13.94
CA ALA A 41 -1.97 1.23 13.05
C ALA A 41 -1.05 0.11 12.50
N PRO A 42 -1.58 -1.09 12.24
CA PRO A 42 -0.85 -2.11 11.50
C PRO A 42 -0.37 -1.61 10.14
N PHE A 43 0.84 -2.03 9.75
CA PHE A 43 1.41 -1.76 8.43
C PHE A 43 1.51 -3.06 7.63
N ILE A 44 0.90 -3.07 6.45
CA ILE A 44 0.89 -4.21 5.54
C ILE A 44 1.49 -3.77 4.20
N SER A 45 2.65 -4.32 3.84
CA SER A 45 3.25 -4.10 2.52
C SER A 45 3.08 -5.33 1.65
N LEU A 46 2.53 -5.14 0.46
CA LEU A 46 2.36 -6.25 -0.50
C LEU A 46 3.71 -6.81 -0.95
N ASP A 47 4.74 -5.98 -1.02
CA ASP A 47 6.07 -6.45 -1.38
C ASP A 47 6.69 -7.29 -0.26
N PHE A 48 6.48 -6.97 1.02
CA PHE A 48 6.92 -7.82 2.13
C PHE A 48 6.18 -9.16 2.15
N ILE A 49 4.88 -9.18 1.82
CA ILE A 49 4.15 -10.44 1.67
C ILE A 49 4.77 -11.29 0.56
N LYS A 50 5.09 -10.72 -0.60
CA LYS A 50 5.75 -11.45 -1.71
C LYS A 50 7.12 -11.99 -1.30
N GLU A 51 7.95 -11.17 -0.64
CA GLU A 51 9.27 -11.58 -0.16
C GLU A 51 9.20 -12.76 0.80
N ARG A 52 8.19 -12.79 1.66
CA ARG A 52 7.93 -13.88 2.58
C ARG A 52 7.40 -15.16 1.90
N LEU A 53 6.53 -15.00 0.89
CA LEU A 53 5.96 -16.13 0.14
C LEU A 53 6.98 -16.79 -0.80
N ASP A 54 7.90 -16.01 -1.34
CA ASP A 54 8.90 -16.50 -2.31
C ASP A 54 10.31 -15.97 -1.99
N PRO A 55 10.90 -16.40 -0.88
CA PRO A 55 12.21 -15.92 -0.47
C PRO A 55 13.34 -16.33 -1.43
N ALA A 56 13.12 -17.37 -2.23
CA ALA A 56 14.08 -17.88 -3.21
C ALA A 56 13.90 -17.28 -4.63
N GLY A 57 12.75 -16.65 -4.92
CA GLY A 57 12.47 -16.05 -6.22
C GLY A 57 12.14 -17.06 -7.32
N GLY A 58 11.44 -18.15 -6.99
CA GLY A 58 11.11 -19.23 -7.90
C GLY A 58 9.70 -19.22 -8.48
N TRP A 59 8.81 -18.41 -7.95
CA TRP A 59 7.42 -18.37 -8.39
C TRP A 59 7.24 -17.58 -9.69
N ASP A 60 6.20 -17.94 -10.45
CA ASP A 60 5.71 -17.07 -11.50
C ASP A 60 5.26 -15.71 -10.91
N PRO A 61 5.68 -14.56 -11.46
CA PRO A 61 5.39 -13.25 -10.87
C PRO A 61 3.90 -12.94 -10.74
N ARG A 62 3.05 -13.49 -11.65
CA ARG A 62 1.60 -13.31 -11.61
C ARG A 62 0.98 -14.15 -10.51
N GLU A 63 1.40 -15.39 -10.36
CA GLU A 63 0.93 -16.30 -9.33
C GLU A 63 1.31 -15.77 -7.94
N LEU A 64 2.56 -15.33 -7.75
CA LEU A 64 3.03 -14.69 -6.54
C LEU A 64 2.20 -13.45 -6.19
N ARG A 65 1.90 -12.62 -7.20
CA ARG A 65 1.08 -11.42 -7.01
C ARG A 65 -0.32 -11.79 -6.51
N LEU A 66 -0.99 -12.76 -7.11
CA LEU A 66 -2.33 -13.20 -6.74
C LEU A 66 -2.34 -13.84 -5.33
N ALA A 67 -1.32 -14.63 -5.00
CA ALA A 67 -1.17 -15.19 -3.65
C ALA A 67 -0.99 -14.10 -2.59
N ALA A 68 -0.16 -13.10 -2.87
CA ALA A 68 0.05 -11.96 -1.97
C ALA A 68 -1.23 -11.13 -1.76
N GLU A 69 -2.02 -10.92 -2.80
CA GLU A 69 -3.31 -10.22 -2.69
C GLU A 69 -4.36 -11.02 -1.92
N LYS A 70 -4.36 -12.34 -2.06
CA LYS A 70 -5.21 -13.22 -1.24
C LYS A 70 -4.84 -13.11 0.24
N GLU A 71 -3.57 -13.06 0.55
CA GLU A 71 -3.08 -12.88 1.91
C GLU A 71 -3.39 -11.48 2.45
N LEU A 72 -3.17 -10.43 1.66
CA LEU A 72 -3.61 -9.07 2.01
C LEU A 72 -5.11 -9.06 2.35
N SER A 73 -5.94 -9.72 1.54
CA SER A 73 -7.39 -9.83 1.82
C SER A 73 -7.67 -10.47 3.17
N ALA A 74 -6.95 -11.55 3.52
CA ALA A 74 -7.10 -12.22 4.81
C ALA A 74 -6.66 -11.33 5.99
N HIS A 75 -5.57 -10.57 5.82
CA HIS A 75 -5.14 -9.59 6.81
C HIS A 75 -6.20 -8.51 7.04
N LEU A 76 -6.79 -7.97 5.97
CA LEU A 76 -7.86 -6.97 6.09
C LEU A 76 -9.11 -7.51 6.80
N ASP A 77 -9.43 -8.80 6.66
CA ASP A 77 -10.52 -9.43 7.41
C ASP A 77 -10.25 -9.51 8.93
N ALA A 78 -8.98 -9.61 9.30
CA ALA A 78 -8.57 -9.74 10.70
C ALA A 78 -8.40 -8.40 11.41
N VAL A 79 -8.11 -7.33 10.66
CA VAL A 79 -7.85 -5.98 11.23
C VAL A 79 -9.16 -5.33 11.69
N ARG A 80 -9.06 -4.57 12.77
CA ARG A 80 -10.10 -3.66 13.28
C ARG A 80 -9.51 -2.26 13.41
N GLY A 81 -10.34 -1.24 13.19
CA GLY A 81 -9.87 0.15 13.21
C GLY A 81 -9.13 0.55 11.93
N THR A 82 -8.05 1.30 12.07
CA THR A 82 -7.25 1.77 10.91
C THR A 82 -6.15 0.78 10.57
N VAL A 83 -5.87 0.63 9.28
CA VAL A 83 -4.71 -0.12 8.76
C VAL A 83 -4.05 0.65 7.62
N VAL A 84 -2.73 0.63 7.56
CA VAL A 84 -1.96 1.23 6.47
C VAL A 84 -1.46 0.13 5.53
N VAL A 85 -1.78 0.26 4.25
CA VAL A 85 -1.41 -0.71 3.20
C VAL A 85 -0.48 -0.04 2.19
N ASP A 86 0.70 -0.59 1.97
CA ASP A 86 1.65 -0.18 0.91
C ASP A 86 1.52 -1.12 -0.29
N ILE A 87 1.15 -0.57 -1.44
CA ILE A 87 0.94 -1.35 -2.65
C ILE A 87 1.30 -0.58 -3.93
N TRP A 88 2.04 -1.23 -4.82
CA TRP A 88 2.16 -0.80 -6.20
C TRP A 88 0.99 -1.33 -7.03
N ILE A 89 0.26 -0.41 -7.68
CA ILE A 89 -0.87 -0.70 -8.56
C ILE A 89 -0.47 -0.28 -9.98
N ALA A 90 -0.22 -1.26 -10.84
CA ALA A 90 0.10 -0.94 -12.23
C ALA A 90 -1.15 -0.41 -12.94
N PRO A 91 -1.07 0.77 -13.60
CA PRO A 91 -2.19 1.33 -14.35
C PRO A 91 -2.81 0.31 -15.31
N HIS A 92 -4.11 0.39 -15.51
CA HIS A 92 -4.92 -0.46 -16.41
C HIS A 92 -4.91 -1.96 -16.09
N ARG A 93 -3.86 -2.49 -15.44
CA ARG A 93 -3.74 -3.92 -15.14
C ARG A 93 -4.35 -4.31 -13.80
N ASP A 94 -4.06 -3.54 -12.74
CA ASP A 94 -4.36 -3.93 -11.36
C ASP A 94 -5.48 -3.08 -10.74
N THR A 95 -5.75 -1.89 -11.27
CA THR A 95 -6.61 -0.86 -10.66
C THR A 95 -7.99 -1.38 -10.30
N ALA A 96 -8.73 -1.96 -11.26
CA ALA A 96 -10.11 -2.43 -11.02
C ALA A 96 -10.15 -3.58 -10.00
N ARG A 97 -9.16 -4.48 -10.03
CA ARG A 97 -9.08 -5.63 -9.14
C ARG A 97 -8.79 -5.20 -7.70
N ILE A 98 -7.82 -4.30 -7.51
CA ILE A 98 -7.47 -3.77 -6.18
C ILE A 98 -8.60 -2.90 -5.63
N ALA A 99 -9.18 -2.02 -6.44
CA ALA A 99 -10.35 -1.24 -6.04
C ALA A 99 -11.49 -2.13 -5.54
N SER A 100 -11.81 -3.20 -6.27
CA SER A 100 -12.82 -4.18 -5.87
C SER A 100 -12.46 -4.93 -4.59
N LEU A 101 -11.18 -5.27 -4.37
CA LEU A 101 -10.71 -5.90 -3.15
C LEU A 101 -10.92 -4.96 -1.95
N LEU A 102 -10.45 -3.72 -2.04
CA LEU A 102 -10.55 -2.74 -0.96
C LEU A 102 -12.00 -2.41 -0.62
N SER A 103 -12.87 -2.18 -1.62
CA SER A 103 -14.29 -1.86 -1.41
C SER A 103 -15.07 -2.96 -0.69
N ARG A 104 -14.63 -4.22 -0.80
CA ARG A 104 -15.27 -5.32 -0.06
C ARG A 104 -14.77 -5.47 1.37
N LYS A 105 -13.64 -4.87 1.71
CA LYS A 105 -12.94 -5.11 2.98
C LYS A 105 -12.92 -3.92 3.91
N ALA A 106 -13.11 -2.72 3.39
CA ALA A 106 -13.01 -1.48 4.13
C ALA A 106 -14.37 -0.75 4.23
N VAL A 107 -14.61 -0.10 5.35
CA VAL A 107 -15.72 0.84 5.54
C VAL A 107 -15.37 2.21 4.97
N ASP A 108 -14.09 2.59 5.04
CA ASP A 108 -13.56 3.83 4.49
C ASP A 108 -12.20 3.57 3.85
N ILE A 109 -11.94 4.23 2.73
CA ILE A 109 -10.70 4.10 1.97
C ILE A 109 -10.11 5.49 1.75
N VAL A 110 -8.89 5.68 2.24
CA VAL A 110 -8.12 6.89 2.01
C VAL A 110 -6.88 6.53 1.22
N GLU A 111 -6.84 6.89 -0.04
CA GLU A 111 -5.64 6.73 -0.85
C GLU A 111 -4.66 7.87 -0.56
N VAL A 112 -3.41 7.53 -0.30
CA VAL A 112 -2.27 8.44 -0.26
C VAL A 112 -1.41 8.16 -1.48
N LEU A 113 -1.60 8.95 -2.53
CA LEU A 113 -0.90 8.78 -3.80
C LEU A 113 0.42 9.56 -3.80
N CYS A 114 1.53 8.81 -3.74
CA CYS A 114 2.88 9.36 -3.79
C CYS A 114 3.22 9.80 -5.22
N ARG A 115 3.48 11.09 -5.40
CA ARG A 115 3.91 11.70 -6.66
C ARG A 115 5.40 12.04 -6.60
N VAL A 116 6.12 11.68 -7.64
CA VAL A 116 7.52 12.08 -7.87
C VAL A 116 7.77 12.19 -9.37
N SER A 117 8.84 12.91 -9.78
CA SER A 117 9.27 12.88 -11.16
C SER A 117 9.78 11.50 -11.58
N ALA A 118 9.75 11.22 -12.88
CA ALA A 118 10.25 9.96 -13.42
C ALA A 118 11.74 9.75 -13.11
N ASP A 119 12.54 10.80 -13.13
CA ASP A 119 13.98 10.71 -12.84
C ASP A 119 14.23 10.33 -11.36
N ILE A 120 13.48 10.92 -10.42
CA ILE A 120 13.57 10.57 -9.00
C ILE A 120 13.12 9.12 -8.78
N ALA A 121 11.99 8.71 -9.37
CA ALA A 121 11.48 7.35 -9.24
C ALA A 121 12.49 6.31 -9.75
N VAL A 122 13.00 6.53 -10.97
CA VAL A 122 13.98 5.64 -11.62
C VAL A 122 15.29 5.61 -10.85
N GLY A 123 15.83 6.76 -10.43
CA GLY A 123 17.07 6.85 -9.66
C GLY A 123 16.96 6.06 -8.34
N ARG A 124 15.94 6.35 -7.54
CA ARG A 124 15.69 5.64 -6.26
C ARG A 124 15.45 4.15 -6.47
N TYR A 125 14.78 3.78 -7.57
CA TYR A 125 14.54 2.38 -7.88
C TYR A 125 15.84 1.65 -8.27
N ALA A 126 16.72 2.28 -9.04
CA ALA A 126 17.99 1.71 -9.47
C ALA A 126 19.00 1.55 -8.32
N GLU A 127 19.03 2.53 -7.39
CA GLU A 127 19.96 2.52 -6.25
C GLU A 127 19.56 1.55 -5.13
N ARG A 128 18.28 1.13 -5.09
CA ARG A 128 17.78 0.28 -4.01
C ARG A 128 18.35 -1.14 -4.13
N SER A 129 19.07 -1.60 -3.09
CA SER A 129 19.41 -3.01 -2.93
C SER A 129 18.14 -3.84 -2.78
N ARG A 130 18.03 -4.96 -3.50
CA ARG A 130 16.82 -5.81 -3.53
C ARG A 130 17.20 -7.25 -3.27
N SER A 131 16.39 -7.92 -2.45
CA SER A 131 16.38 -9.36 -2.27
C SER A 131 15.36 -10.04 -3.20
N ALA A 132 15.46 -11.34 -3.37
CA ALA A 132 14.39 -12.13 -4.00
C ALA A 132 13.04 -11.84 -3.32
N PRO A 133 11.91 -11.89 -4.03
CA PRO A 133 11.76 -12.27 -5.44
C PRO A 133 11.93 -11.12 -6.45
N HIS A 134 12.38 -9.96 -6.00
CA HIS A 134 12.54 -8.79 -6.86
C HIS A 134 13.78 -8.92 -7.73
N ARG A 135 13.61 -8.74 -9.03
CA ARG A 135 14.72 -8.78 -9.99
C ARG A 135 15.55 -7.50 -9.90
N PRO A 136 16.86 -7.57 -10.20
CA PRO A 136 17.67 -6.38 -10.42
C PRO A 136 17.02 -5.48 -11.49
N PRO A 137 17.16 -4.14 -11.37
CA PRO A 137 16.61 -3.22 -12.34
C PRO A 137 17.29 -3.41 -13.69
N ASP A 138 16.52 -3.80 -14.71
CA ASP A 138 16.92 -3.79 -16.11
C ASP A 138 16.37 -2.55 -16.83
N ALA A 139 16.90 -2.26 -18.01
CA ALA A 139 16.49 -1.09 -18.80
C ALA A 139 14.97 -1.09 -19.10
N ALA A 140 14.40 -2.27 -19.38
CA ALA A 140 12.97 -2.40 -19.67
C ALA A 140 12.11 -2.11 -18.43
N THR A 141 12.54 -2.52 -17.24
CA THR A 141 11.87 -2.19 -15.98
C THR A 141 11.93 -0.70 -15.69
N LEU A 142 13.09 -0.06 -15.87
CA LEU A 142 13.25 1.38 -15.67
C LEU A 142 12.38 2.19 -16.64
N ALA A 143 12.32 1.77 -17.92
CA ALA A 143 11.46 2.40 -18.94
C ALA A 143 9.97 2.28 -18.56
N ARG A 144 9.52 1.13 -18.05
CA ARG A 144 8.14 0.93 -17.58
C ARG A 144 7.81 1.78 -16.37
N ILE A 145 8.75 1.96 -15.42
CA ILE A 145 8.55 2.86 -14.28
C ILE A 145 8.41 4.30 -14.77
N ARG A 146 9.24 4.73 -15.72
CA ARG A 146 9.17 6.07 -16.29
C ARG A 146 7.82 6.33 -16.94
N ALA A 147 7.34 5.44 -17.79
CA ALA A 147 6.03 5.55 -18.42
C ALA A 147 4.88 5.59 -17.39
N ALA A 148 4.96 4.74 -16.38
CA ALA A 148 3.92 4.66 -15.36
C ALA A 148 3.76 5.93 -14.49
N VAL A 149 4.78 6.81 -14.42
CA VAL A 149 4.67 8.10 -13.70
C VAL A 149 3.58 8.99 -14.30
N ASP A 150 3.50 9.02 -15.64
CA ASP A 150 2.51 9.83 -16.36
C ASP A 150 1.13 9.18 -16.44
N GLU A 151 1.08 7.83 -16.31
CA GLU A 151 -0.15 7.04 -16.43
C GLU A 151 -0.84 6.78 -15.07
N ILE A 152 -0.16 7.04 -13.95
CA ILE A 152 -0.72 6.70 -12.64
C ILE A 152 -1.85 7.66 -12.27
N GLU A 153 -3.01 7.10 -12.02
CA GLU A 153 -4.21 7.78 -11.56
C GLU A 153 -4.60 7.30 -10.16
N SER A 154 -5.45 8.06 -9.49
CA SER A 154 -6.04 7.64 -8.21
C SER A 154 -6.95 6.44 -8.40
N LEU A 155 -7.13 5.68 -7.32
CA LEU A 155 -8.12 4.60 -7.29
C LEU A 155 -9.53 5.15 -7.49
N PRO A 156 -10.41 4.43 -8.22
CA PRO A 156 -11.81 4.83 -8.41
C PRO A 156 -12.69 4.53 -7.18
N VAL A 157 -12.09 4.48 -6.00
CA VAL A 157 -12.77 4.16 -4.72
C VAL A 157 -12.17 4.96 -3.58
N GLY A 158 -13.02 5.38 -2.65
CA GLY A 158 -12.60 6.19 -1.52
C GLY A 158 -12.24 7.63 -1.92
N ARG A 159 -11.41 8.28 -1.09
CA ARG A 159 -10.87 9.62 -1.36
C ARG A 159 -9.37 9.58 -1.55
N CYS A 160 -8.84 10.43 -2.40
CA CYS A 160 -7.40 10.50 -2.69
C CYS A 160 -6.78 11.75 -2.10
N ILE A 161 -5.58 11.57 -1.53
CA ILE A 161 -4.68 12.63 -1.06
C ILE A 161 -3.37 12.50 -1.84
N GLU A 162 -3.13 13.37 -2.81
CA GLU A 162 -1.85 13.42 -3.49
C GLU A 162 -0.79 14.05 -2.60
N VAL A 163 0.40 13.46 -2.60
CA VAL A 163 1.55 13.87 -1.80
C VAL A 163 2.80 13.87 -2.67
N ASP A 164 3.46 15.00 -2.77
CA ASP A 164 4.80 15.07 -3.34
C ASP A 164 5.79 14.41 -2.37
N THR A 165 6.43 13.37 -2.82
CA THR A 165 7.42 12.60 -2.06
C THR A 165 8.83 12.76 -2.64
N SER A 166 9.07 13.78 -3.44
CA SER A 166 10.41 14.18 -3.92
C SER A 166 11.34 14.46 -2.73
N GLU A 167 10.79 15.09 -1.70
CA GLU A 167 11.38 15.29 -0.39
C GLU A 167 10.62 14.52 0.70
N ARG A 168 11.03 14.67 1.95
CA ARG A 168 10.37 14.05 3.09
C ARG A 168 9.00 14.70 3.32
N ALA A 169 7.93 13.92 3.24
CA ALA A 169 6.58 14.41 3.48
C ALA A 169 6.36 14.78 4.95
N ASP A 170 5.55 15.82 5.18
CA ASP A 170 5.05 16.18 6.52
C ASP A 170 3.94 15.21 6.93
N VAL A 171 4.32 14.19 7.69
CA VAL A 171 3.43 13.11 8.14
C VAL A 171 2.31 13.64 9.04
N LYS A 172 2.59 14.61 9.93
CA LYS A 172 1.58 15.15 10.84
C LYS A 172 0.47 15.89 10.10
N ARG A 173 0.86 16.74 9.15
CA ARG A 173 -0.10 17.43 8.29
C ARG A 173 -0.91 16.45 7.41
N LEU A 174 -0.28 15.35 7.00
CA LEU A 174 -0.96 14.33 6.21
C LEU A 174 -2.01 13.59 7.04
N ILE A 175 -1.72 13.25 8.30
CA ILE A 175 -2.68 12.65 9.22
C ILE A 175 -3.90 13.55 9.46
N GLU A 176 -3.71 14.86 9.62
CA GLU A 176 -4.83 15.80 9.72
C GLU A 176 -5.76 15.73 8.49
N ARG A 177 -5.18 15.49 7.31
CA ARG A 177 -5.96 15.32 6.07
C ARG A 177 -6.63 13.95 6.00
N ILE A 178 -6.00 12.90 6.53
CA ILE A 178 -6.56 11.54 6.59
C ILE A 178 -7.76 11.48 7.54
N ASN A 179 -7.76 12.23 8.62
CA ASN A 179 -8.80 12.21 9.64
C ASN A 179 -10.00 13.15 9.36
N ARG A 180 -10.01 13.84 8.23
CA ARG A 180 -11.12 14.72 7.78
C ARG A 180 -12.15 13.94 6.95
#